data_a81fdf49c854a6f2136c89477c666501
#
_entry.id   a81fdf49c854a6f2136c89477c666501
#
_cell.length_a   1.000
_cell.length_b   1.000
_cell.length_c   1.000
_cell.angle_alpha   90.00
_cell.angle_beta   90.00
_cell.angle_gamma   90.00
#
_symmetry.space_group_name_H-M   'P 1'
#
loop_
_entity.id
_entity.type
_entity.pdbx_description
1 polymer ?
#
loop_
_entity_poly.entity_id
_entity_poly.type
_entity_poly.pdbx_seq_one_letter_code
_entity_poly.pdbx_strand_id
1 'polypeptide(L)'
;MILYSDRDDHYSQRVRIVLAEKDISAEINEAKPEETSDEILSISPYHKLPILVDRDLAIHDPSVMMEYLDERFPHPPLLPVYPVARANCRTLMLRIDREWCPLIDTLIDGQKSEKEMLKIREELLHEISSIAPTFKEFKFFMSDEFTLVDCCFAPILWRLPSVGIKLPVNRHLKPLIDYQNSVFERPGFLDSLSSIERDLKSLSLIHI
;
A
#
# COMPACT_ATOMS: atom_id res chain seq x y z
N MET A 1 4.76 -20.47 -6.11
CA MET A 1 5.08 -19.07 -5.70
C MET A 1 4.72 -18.91 -4.26
N ILE A 2 5.60 -18.33 -3.45
CA ILE A 2 5.42 -18.13 -2.01
C ILE A 2 5.71 -16.65 -1.71
N LEU A 3 4.81 -15.99 -0.99
CA LEU A 3 5.01 -14.65 -0.45
C LEU A 3 5.16 -14.75 1.07
N TYR A 4 6.34 -14.40 1.59
CA TYR A 4 6.55 -14.12 3.00
C TYR A 4 6.15 -12.69 3.26
N SER A 5 5.12 -12.48 4.06
CA SER A 5 4.39 -11.22 4.19
C SER A 5 4.31 -10.81 5.65
N ASP A 6 4.71 -9.60 5.97
CA ASP A 6 4.37 -9.03 7.27
C ASP A 6 2.85 -8.77 7.32
N ARG A 7 2.21 -9.13 8.43
CA ARG A 7 0.75 -9.16 8.55
C ARG A 7 0.10 -7.80 8.80
N ASP A 8 0.88 -6.76 9.14
CA ASP A 8 0.38 -5.40 9.36
C ASP A 8 1.17 -4.30 8.63
N ASP A 9 2.14 -4.69 7.81
CA ASP A 9 2.98 -3.78 7.04
C ASP A 9 2.32 -3.37 5.71
N HIS A 10 2.38 -2.07 5.41
CA HIS A 10 1.80 -1.54 4.17
C HIS A 10 2.57 -1.96 2.91
N TYR A 11 3.87 -2.26 3.00
CA TYR A 11 4.67 -2.75 1.87
C TYR A 11 4.26 -4.18 1.49
N SER A 12 4.03 -5.04 2.46
CA SER A 12 3.53 -6.40 2.26
C SER A 12 2.12 -6.38 1.68
N GLN A 13 1.25 -5.49 2.18
CA GLN A 13 -0.13 -5.37 1.69
C GLN A 13 -0.19 -4.98 0.21
N ARG A 14 0.71 -4.12 -0.30
CA ARG A 14 0.77 -3.77 -1.73
C ARG A 14 0.89 -5.00 -2.62
N VAL A 15 1.78 -5.92 -2.25
CA VAL A 15 2.02 -7.15 -3.00
C VAL A 15 0.80 -8.06 -2.92
N ARG A 16 0.17 -8.17 -1.74
CA ARG A 16 -1.08 -8.93 -1.58
C ARG A 16 -2.22 -8.36 -2.43
N ILE A 17 -2.34 -7.03 -2.54
CA ILE A 17 -3.32 -6.40 -3.44
C ILE A 17 -3.08 -6.82 -4.88
N VAL A 18 -1.84 -6.79 -5.35
CA VAL A 18 -1.51 -7.19 -6.73
C VAL A 18 -1.86 -8.67 -6.98
N LEU A 19 -1.53 -9.56 -6.03
CA LEU A 19 -1.89 -10.97 -6.13
C LEU A 19 -3.41 -11.16 -6.25
N ALA A 20 -4.17 -10.46 -5.41
CA ALA A 20 -5.63 -10.54 -5.39
C ALA A 20 -6.29 -9.89 -6.63
N GLU A 21 -5.85 -8.70 -7.06
CA GLU A 21 -6.38 -8.02 -8.25
C GLU A 21 -6.13 -8.81 -9.55
N LYS A 22 -5.10 -9.65 -9.55
CA LYS A 22 -4.75 -10.50 -10.69
C LYS A 22 -5.23 -11.96 -10.56
N ASP A 23 -5.93 -12.29 -9.49
CA ASP A 23 -6.37 -13.66 -9.17
C ASP A 23 -5.20 -14.67 -9.22
N ILE A 24 -4.03 -14.27 -8.70
CA ILE A 24 -2.83 -15.09 -8.68
C ILE A 24 -2.87 -15.98 -7.44
N SER A 25 -2.91 -17.30 -7.64
CA SER A 25 -2.76 -18.26 -6.56
C SER A 25 -1.30 -18.30 -6.08
N ALA A 26 -1.06 -17.84 -4.87
CA ALA A 26 0.21 -17.89 -4.18
C ALA A 26 0.02 -18.38 -2.75
N GLU A 27 1.00 -19.10 -2.21
CA GLU A 27 1.07 -19.39 -0.78
C GLU A 27 1.51 -18.11 -0.06
N ILE A 28 0.70 -17.61 0.87
CA ILE A 28 1.02 -16.43 1.66
C ILE A 28 1.36 -16.86 3.09
N ASN A 29 2.62 -16.71 3.46
CA ASN A 29 3.13 -16.98 4.79
C ASN A 29 3.16 -15.67 5.59
N GLU A 30 2.09 -15.42 6.36
CA GLU A 30 1.99 -14.23 7.20
C GLU A 30 2.78 -14.42 8.49
N ALA A 31 3.81 -13.59 8.69
CA ALA A 31 4.67 -13.59 9.88
C ALA A 31 5.16 -12.18 10.17
N LYS A 32 5.78 -12.00 11.34
CA LYS A 32 6.63 -10.85 11.62
C LYS A 32 8.09 -11.20 11.27
N PRO A 33 8.96 -10.21 11.00
CA PRO A 33 10.38 -10.49 10.76
C PRO A 33 11.01 -11.35 11.85
N GLU A 34 10.71 -11.10 13.13
CA GLU A 34 11.21 -11.86 14.29
C GLU A 34 10.68 -13.30 14.38
N GLU A 35 9.58 -13.61 13.68
CA GLU A 35 9.00 -14.96 13.60
C GLU A 35 9.51 -15.73 12.37
N THR A 36 10.22 -15.04 11.46
CA THR A 36 10.71 -15.60 10.20
C THR A 36 12.11 -16.16 10.39
N SER A 37 12.41 -17.32 9.78
CA SER A 37 13.73 -17.94 9.89
C SER A 37 14.81 -17.05 9.29
N ASP A 38 16.03 -17.11 9.87
CA ASP A 38 17.19 -16.37 9.38
C ASP A 38 17.53 -16.71 7.93
N GLU A 39 17.27 -17.95 7.49
CA GLU A 39 17.46 -18.39 6.11
C GLU A 39 16.60 -17.58 5.15
N ILE A 40 15.31 -17.39 5.45
CA ILE A 40 14.40 -16.59 4.64
C ILE A 40 14.77 -15.11 4.72
N LEU A 41 15.04 -14.59 5.91
CA LEU A 41 15.40 -13.17 6.06
C LEU A 41 16.73 -12.83 5.37
N SER A 42 17.65 -13.78 5.25
CA SER A 42 18.93 -13.57 4.57
C SER A 42 18.80 -13.34 3.05
N ILE A 43 17.63 -13.65 2.45
CA ILE A 43 17.31 -13.31 1.07
C ILE A 43 17.22 -11.78 0.90
N SER A 44 16.70 -11.09 1.92
CA SER A 44 16.63 -9.63 1.94
C SER A 44 17.89 -9.05 2.59
N PRO A 45 18.65 -8.18 1.91
CA PRO A 45 19.83 -7.53 2.49
C PRO A 45 19.47 -6.60 3.67
N TYR A 46 18.19 -6.30 3.85
CA TYR A 46 17.67 -5.45 4.94
C TYR A 46 17.02 -6.27 6.06
N HIS A 47 17.00 -7.60 5.97
CA HIS A 47 16.30 -8.50 6.90
C HIS A 47 14.85 -8.08 7.16
N LYS A 48 14.13 -7.72 6.07
CA LYS A 48 12.75 -7.25 6.12
C LYS A 48 11.84 -8.04 5.19
N LEU A 49 10.57 -8.10 5.54
CA LEU A 49 9.49 -8.55 4.68
C LEU A 49 8.93 -7.34 3.87
N PRO A 50 8.25 -7.57 2.76
CA PRO A 50 7.94 -8.86 2.16
C PRO A 50 9.13 -9.48 1.40
N ILE A 51 9.05 -10.81 1.18
CA ILE A 51 9.95 -11.56 0.30
C ILE A 51 9.09 -12.45 -0.60
N LEU A 52 9.26 -12.33 -1.92
CA LEU A 52 8.58 -13.17 -2.91
C LEU A 52 9.55 -14.19 -3.48
N VAL A 53 9.18 -15.47 -3.41
CA VAL A 53 9.93 -16.57 -4.01
C VAL A 53 9.10 -17.21 -5.11
N ASP A 54 9.61 -17.20 -6.34
CA ASP A 54 9.01 -17.90 -7.47
C ASP A 54 10.07 -18.76 -8.17
N ARG A 55 10.03 -20.07 -7.95
CA ARG A 55 11.06 -21.04 -8.39
C ARG A 55 12.44 -20.65 -7.84
N ASP A 56 13.39 -20.37 -8.72
CA ASP A 56 14.77 -19.98 -8.37
C ASP A 56 14.94 -18.47 -8.17
N LEU A 57 13.88 -17.69 -8.41
CA LEU A 57 13.89 -16.24 -8.24
C LEU A 57 13.40 -15.86 -6.85
N ALA A 58 14.18 -15.03 -6.15
CA ALA A 58 13.77 -14.39 -4.91
C ALA A 58 13.88 -12.87 -5.05
N ILE A 59 12.80 -12.18 -4.70
CA ILE A 59 12.69 -10.71 -4.77
C ILE A 59 12.39 -10.20 -3.37
N HIS A 60 13.05 -9.09 -2.98
CA HIS A 60 12.90 -8.48 -1.66
C HIS A 60 12.43 -7.01 -1.70
N ASP A 61 12.27 -6.42 -2.88
CA ASP A 61 11.75 -5.07 -3.04
C ASP A 61 10.29 -5.10 -3.47
N PRO A 62 9.36 -4.46 -2.72
CA PRO A 62 7.92 -4.51 -3.00
C PRO A 62 7.55 -3.94 -4.37
N SER A 63 8.20 -2.87 -4.83
CA SER A 63 7.91 -2.26 -6.12
C SER A 63 8.34 -3.17 -7.27
N VAL A 64 9.49 -3.83 -7.13
CA VAL A 64 9.97 -4.83 -8.09
C VAL A 64 9.06 -6.06 -8.09
N MET A 65 8.58 -6.53 -6.91
CA MET A 65 7.62 -7.64 -6.83
C MET A 65 6.33 -7.32 -7.59
N MET A 66 5.77 -6.13 -7.38
CA MET A 66 4.52 -5.73 -8.04
C MET A 66 4.68 -5.67 -9.55
N GLU A 67 5.77 -5.09 -10.05
CA GLU A 67 6.05 -5.04 -11.49
C GLU A 67 6.32 -6.43 -12.06
N TYR A 68 7.08 -7.28 -11.36
CA TYR A 68 7.31 -8.68 -11.76
C TYR A 68 5.99 -9.44 -11.91
N LEU A 69 5.09 -9.31 -10.93
CA LEU A 69 3.77 -9.95 -10.98
C LEU A 69 2.92 -9.43 -12.13
N ASP A 70 2.97 -8.11 -12.40
CA ASP A 70 2.23 -7.51 -13.51
C ASP A 70 2.73 -7.96 -14.87
N GLU A 71 4.06 -8.09 -15.05
CA GLU A 71 4.67 -8.57 -16.28
C GLU A 71 4.50 -10.07 -16.48
N ARG A 72 4.61 -10.87 -15.41
CA ARG A 72 4.46 -12.33 -15.48
C ARG A 72 3.03 -12.77 -15.74
N PHE A 73 2.05 -12.01 -15.22
CA PHE A 73 0.63 -12.23 -15.37
C PHE A 73 -0.02 -10.99 -16.00
N PRO A 74 0.07 -10.81 -17.32
CA PRO A 74 -0.23 -9.53 -17.97
C PRO A 74 -1.70 -9.11 -17.94
N HIS A 75 -2.61 -9.97 -17.44
CA HIS A 75 -4.05 -9.67 -17.42
C HIS A 75 -4.65 -9.93 -16.02
N PRO A 76 -5.47 -8.98 -15.51
CA PRO A 76 -5.61 -7.60 -15.99
C PRO A 76 -4.32 -6.78 -15.80
N PRO A 77 -3.98 -5.83 -16.70
CA PRO A 77 -2.78 -5.01 -16.54
C PRO A 77 -2.98 -4.01 -15.38
N LEU A 78 -1.96 -3.86 -14.56
CA LEU A 78 -1.91 -2.86 -13.48
C LEU A 78 -0.92 -1.72 -13.78
N LEU A 79 -0.22 -1.79 -14.91
CA LEU A 79 0.54 -0.67 -15.48
C LEU A 79 0.01 -0.35 -16.87
N PRO A 80 -0.07 0.94 -17.23
CA PRO A 80 -0.46 1.36 -18.57
C PRO A 80 0.45 0.79 -19.67
N VAL A 81 -0.10 0.55 -20.86
CA VAL A 81 0.67 0.02 -22.00
C VAL A 81 1.63 1.07 -22.55
N TYR A 82 1.23 2.34 -22.57
CA TYR A 82 2.01 3.42 -23.16
C TYR A 82 3.20 3.82 -22.29
N PRO A 83 4.43 3.96 -22.87
CA PRO A 83 5.65 4.24 -22.11
C PRO A 83 5.58 5.51 -21.26
N VAL A 84 4.97 6.59 -21.75
CA VAL A 84 4.82 7.85 -21.00
C VAL A 84 3.93 7.65 -19.77
N ALA A 85 2.79 7.01 -19.92
CA ALA A 85 1.89 6.72 -18.81
C ALA A 85 2.53 5.76 -17.78
N ARG A 86 3.28 4.73 -18.24
CA ARG A 86 4.08 3.85 -17.35
C ARG A 86 5.13 4.63 -16.57
N ALA A 87 5.84 5.54 -17.22
CA ALA A 87 6.84 6.37 -16.56
C ALA A 87 6.19 7.26 -15.48
N ASN A 88 5.03 7.85 -15.77
CA ASN A 88 4.28 8.63 -14.80
C ASN A 88 3.85 7.78 -13.59
N CYS A 89 3.31 6.57 -13.81
CA CYS A 89 2.98 5.64 -12.73
C CYS A 89 4.19 5.35 -11.84
N ARG A 90 5.34 4.99 -12.42
CA ARG A 90 6.59 4.74 -11.68
C ARG A 90 7.07 5.96 -10.89
N THR A 91 6.94 7.16 -11.47
CA THR A 91 7.29 8.41 -10.79
C THR A 91 6.39 8.65 -9.58
N LEU A 92 5.09 8.38 -9.70
CA LEU A 92 4.15 8.48 -8.57
C LEU A 92 4.43 7.43 -7.48
N MET A 93 4.68 6.17 -7.86
CA MET A 93 5.08 5.13 -6.92
C MET A 93 6.34 5.54 -6.15
N LEU A 94 7.36 6.04 -6.86
CA LEU A 94 8.59 6.52 -6.26
C LEU A 94 8.36 7.71 -5.32
N ARG A 95 7.43 8.62 -5.66
CA ARG A 95 7.04 9.73 -4.79
C ARG A 95 6.41 9.21 -3.51
N ILE A 96 5.44 8.29 -3.61
CA ILE A 96 4.82 7.65 -2.45
C ILE A 96 5.88 7.03 -1.53
N ASP A 97 6.81 6.28 -2.11
CA ASP A 97 7.86 5.57 -1.36
C ASP A 97 8.84 6.52 -0.66
N ARG A 98 9.16 7.66 -1.26
CA ARG A 98 10.15 8.60 -0.72
C ARG A 98 9.57 9.65 0.21
N GLU A 99 8.33 10.08 -0.04
CA GLU A 99 7.74 11.21 0.66
C GLU A 99 6.73 10.76 1.74
N TRP A 100 5.85 9.78 1.45
CA TRP A 100 4.76 9.41 2.35
C TRP A 100 5.05 8.18 3.20
N CYS A 101 5.74 7.18 2.64
CA CYS A 101 6.06 5.97 3.38
C CYS A 101 6.92 6.24 4.63
N PRO A 102 7.98 7.08 4.59
CA PRO A 102 8.76 7.38 5.79
C PRO A 102 7.94 8.08 6.88
N LEU A 103 6.94 8.89 6.49
CA LEU A 103 6.06 9.56 7.45
C LEU A 103 5.15 8.55 8.15
N ILE A 104 4.48 7.68 7.37
CA ILE A 104 3.60 6.66 7.95
C ILE A 104 4.39 5.64 8.78
N ASP A 105 5.58 5.22 8.32
CA ASP A 105 6.47 4.32 9.06
C ASP A 105 6.86 4.91 10.42
N THR A 106 7.23 6.20 10.44
CA THR A 106 7.58 6.90 11.69
C THR A 106 6.37 6.98 12.64
N LEU A 107 5.16 7.17 12.11
CA LEU A 107 3.94 7.22 12.90
C LEU A 107 3.57 5.84 13.47
N ILE A 108 3.78 4.76 12.71
CA ILE A 108 3.55 3.38 13.15
C ILE A 108 4.57 2.98 14.22
N ASP A 109 5.84 3.32 14.04
CA ASP A 109 6.92 3.03 14.99
C ASP A 109 6.69 3.70 16.37
N GLY A 110 6.09 4.88 16.39
CA GLY A 110 5.64 5.53 17.63
C GLY A 110 6.74 5.99 18.60
N GLN A 111 8.02 5.94 18.20
CA GLN A 111 9.16 6.22 19.10
C GLN A 111 9.49 7.72 19.25
N LYS A 112 8.86 8.58 18.44
CA LYS A 112 9.05 10.04 18.53
C LYS A 112 8.24 10.66 19.66
N SER A 113 8.65 11.86 20.08
CA SER A 113 7.86 12.64 21.03
C SER A 113 6.49 13.01 20.46
N GLU A 114 5.46 13.20 21.31
CA GLU A 114 4.11 13.54 20.86
C GLU A 114 4.08 14.83 20.01
N LYS A 115 4.94 15.79 20.31
CA LYS A 115 5.08 17.03 19.53
C LYS A 115 5.60 16.78 18.12
N GLU A 116 6.54 15.85 17.97
CA GLU A 116 7.08 15.45 16.65
C GLU A 116 6.03 14.62 15.89
N MET A 117 5.36 13.68 16.57
CA MET A 117 4.29 12.88 15.99
C MET A 117 3.16 13.75 15.45
N LEU A 118 2.78 14.80 16.18
CA LEU A 118 1.75 15.76 15.73
C LEU A 118 2.18 16.45 14.42
N LYS A 119 3.42 16.91 14.34
CA LYS A 119 3.95 17.55 13.11
C LYS A 119 3.93 16.60 11.92
N ILE A 120 4.33 15.34 12.13
CA ILE A 120 4.34 14.32 11.07
C ILE A 120 2.92 14.00 10.61
N ARG A 121 1.94 13.93 11.54
CA ARG A 121 0.52 13.76 11.18
C ARG A 121 0.01 14.94 10.35
N GLU A 122 0.34 16.16 10.72
CA GLU A 122 -0.04 17.38 9.98
C GLU A 122 0.60 17.40 8.59
N GLU A 123 1.88 17.05 8.47
CA GLU A 123 2.60 16.96 7.21
C GLU A 123 1.99 15.91 6.27
N LEU A 124 1.79 14.68 6.75
CA LEU A 124 1.18 13.60 5.96
C LEU A 124 -0.25 13.94 5.53
N LEU A 125 -1.05 14.53 6.45
CA LEU A 125 -2.39 14.98 6.12
C LEU A 125 -2.39 16.09 5.07
N HIS A 126 -1.44 17.03 5.15
CA HIS A 126 -1.27 18.10 4.17
C HIS A 126 -0.93 17.54 2.78
N GLU A 127 0.07 16.65 2.71
CA GLU A 127 0.50 16.02 1.47
C GLU A 127 -0.65 15.23 0.79
N ILE A 128 -1.33 14.38 1.56
CA ILE A 128 -2.48 13.59 1.06
C ILE A 128 -3.64 14.51 0.66
N SER A 129 -3.89 15.60 1.40
CA SER A 129 -4.95 16.55 1.06
C SER A 129 -4.66 17.31 -0.23
N SER A 130 -3.39 17.58 -0.51
CA SER A 130 -2.96 18.34 -1.69
C SER A 130 -3.30 17.65 -3.00
N ILE A 131 -3.38 16.32 -3.02
CA ILE A 131 -3.72 15.53 -4.20
C ILE A 131 -5.21 15.29 -4.40
N ALA A 132 -6.06 15.70 -3.45
CA ALA A 132 -7.51 15.48 -3.52
C ALA A 132 -8.17 16.00 -4.82
N PRO A 133 -7.73 17.13 -5.42
CA PRO A 133 -8.29 17.60 -6.70
C PRO A 133 -8.12 16.61 -7.86
N THR A 134 -7.08 15.77 -7.85
CA THR A 134 -6.81 14.75 -8.88
C THR A 134 -8.00 13.79 -9.04
N PHE A 135 -8.65 13.43 -7.94
CA PHE A 135 -9.79 12.50 -7.93
C PHE A 135 -11.12 13.11 -8.38
N LYS A 136 -11.12 14.39 -8.80
CA LYS A 136 -12.25 14.98 -9.56
C LYS A 136 -12.15 14.68 -11.05
N GLU A 137 -10.93 14.49 -11.54
CA GLU A 137 -10.64 14.31 -12.96
C GLU A 137 -10.50 12.82 -13.31
N PHE A 138 -10.01 12.02 -12.39
CA PHE A 138 -9.72 10.61 -12.58
C PHE A 138 -10.43 9.74 -11.53
N LYS A 139 -10.87 8.57 -11.96
CA LYS A 139 -11.50 7.58 -11.07
C LYS A 139 -10.53 6.98 -10.08
N PHE A 140 -9.27 6.78 -10.48
CA PHE A 140 -8.17 6.27 -9.68
C PHE A 140 -7.02 7.27 -9.62
N PHE A 141 -5.88 6.91 -9.03
CA PHE A 141 -4.80 7.86 -8.85
C PHE A 141 -4.16 8.24 -10.20
N MET A 142 -4.56 9.40 -10.74
CA MET A 142 -4.17 9.93 -12.06
C MET A 142 -4.43 8.96 -13.23
N SER A 143 -5.46 8.14 -13.11
CA SER A 143 -5.86 7.16 -14.11
C SER A 143 -7.36 6.87 -14.04
N ASP A 144 -7.97 6.48 -15.16
CA ASP A 144 -9.31 5.94 -15.21
C ASP A 144 -9.37 4.45 -14.86
N GLU A 145 -8.21 3.79 -14.85
CA GLU A 145 -8.06 2.38 -14.50
C GLU A 145 -7.25 2.24 -13.20
N PHE A 146 -7.55 1.18 -12.43
CA PHE A 146 -6.80 0.82 -11.24
C PHE A 146 -5.39 0.37 -11.61
N THR A 147 -4.37 0.93 -10.94
CA THR A 147 -2.96 0.72 -11.27
C THR A 147 -2.12 0.35 -10.04
N LEU A 148 -0.84 0.03 -10.25
CA LEU A 148 0.12 -0.20 -9.17
C LEU A 148 0.28 1.03 -8.26
N VAL A 149 -0.04 2.24 -8.74
CA VAL A 149 -0.04 3.45 -7.90
C VAL A 149 -1.10 3.34 -6.82
N ASP A 150 -2.29 2.84 -7.17
CA ASP A 150 -3.37 2.61 -6.21
C ASP A 150 -3.02 1.50 -5.22
N CYS A 151 -2.32 0.45 -5.68
CA CYS A 151 -1.77 -0.60 -4.81
C CYS A 151 -0.80 -0.03 -3.77
N CYS A 152 -0.03 1.01 -4.11
CA CYS A 152 0.86 1.70 -3.18
C CYS A 152 0.13 2.63 -2.22
N PHE A 153 -0.89 3.34 -2.71
CA PHE A 153 -1.55 4.40 -1.95
C PHE A 153 -2.63 3.88 -1.00
N ALA A 154 -3.41 2.89 -1.41
CA ALA A 154 -4.50 2.35 -0.62
C ALA A 154 -4.07 1.84 0.77
N PRO A 155 -2.95 1.10 0.94
CA PRO A 155 -2.46 0.67 2.25
C PRO A 155 -2.12 1.82 3.20
N ILE A 156 -1.65 2.96 2.68
CA ILE A 156 -1.38 4.16 3.47
C ILE A 156 -2.70 4.75 3.98
N LEU A 157 -3.67 4.95 3.06
CA LEU A 157 -5.00 5.46 3.43
C LEU A 157 -5.70 4.56 4.46
N TRP A 158 -5.53 3.23 4.36
CA TRP A 158 -6.10 2.27 5.30
C TRP A 158 -5.57 2.45 6.72
N ARG A 159 -4.31 2.86 6.85
CA ARG A 159 -3.62 3.03 8.14
C ARG A 159 -3.77 4.41 8.76
N LEU A 160 -4.28 5.42 8.05
CA LEU A 160 -4.42 6.77 8.59
C LEU A 160 -5.18 6.82 9.93
N PRO A 161 -6.32 6.12 10.11
CA PRO A 161 -7.04 6.14 11.38
C PRO A 161 -6.22 5.55 12.54
N SER A 162 -5.45 4.48 12.32
CA SER A 162 -4.64 3.83 13.36
C SER A 162 -3.49 4.69 13.86
N VAL A 163 -2.99 5.61 13.02
CA VAL A 163 -1.96 6.57 13.41
C VAL A 163 -2.53 7.92 13.84
N GLY A 164 -3.85 8.01 14.06
CA GLY A 164 -4.53 9.19 14.56
C GLY A 164 -4.81 10.27 13.53
N ILE A 165 -4.79 9.94 12.23
CA ILE A 165 -5.14 10.87 11.16
C ILE A 165 -6.56 10.57 10.66
N LYS A 166 -7.44 11.59 10.73
CA LYS A 166 -8.78 11.53 10.14
C LYS A 166 -8.88 12.54 9.00
N LEU A 167 -9.32 12.09 7.83
CA LEU A 167 -9.58 12.98 6.71
C LEU A 167 -10.81 13.86 7.01
N PRO A 168 -10.68 15.21 7.01
CA PRO A 168 -11.82 16.08 7.27
C PRO A 168 -12.90 15.92 6.19
N VAL A 169 -14.14 15.73 6.61
CA VAL A 169 -15.29 15.66 5.70
C VAL A 169 -15.67 17.07 5.25
N ASN A 170 -15.13 17.49 4.11
CA ASN A 170 -15.39 18.78 3.50
C ASN A 170 -15.42 18.68 1.96
N ARG A 171 -15.88 19.75 1.30
CA ARG A 171 -16.00 19.78 -0.16
C ARG A 171 -14.68 19.55 -0.92
N HIS A 172 -13.56 19.96 -0.32
CA HIS A 172 -12.23 19.81 -0.94
C HIS A 172 -11.76 18.36 -0.93
N LEU A 173 -11.92 17.66 0.20
CA LEU A 173 -11.46 16.29 0.38
C LEU A 173 -12.49 15.22 -0.04
N LYS A 174 -13.74 15.63 -0.34
CA LYS A 174 -14.79 14.69 -0.78
C LYS A 174 -14.32 13.76 -1.91
N PRO A 175 -13.68 14.23 -3.00
CA PRO A 175 -13.24 13.35 -4.08
C PRO A 175 -12.24 12.28 -3.63
N LEU A 176 -11.32 12.63 -2.72
CA LEU A 176 -10.36 11.69 -2.13
C LEU A 176 -11.08 10.66 -1.24
N ILE A 177 -12.07 11.09 -0.44
CA ILE A 177 -12.87 10.19 0.40
C ILE A 177 -13.70 9.24 -0.47
N ASP A 178 -14.31 9.73 -1.55
CA ASP A 178 -15.07 8.91 -2.50
C ASP A 178 -14.15 7.86 -3.18
N TYR A 179 -12.94 8.26 -3.59
CA TYR A 179 -11.90 7.36 -4.10
C TYR A 179 -11.53 6.30 -3.05
N GLN A 180 -11.18 6.73 -1.83
CA GLN A 180 -10.84 5.83 -0.73
C GLN A 180 -11.91 4.75 -0.52
N ASN A 181 -13.17 5.15 -0.44
CA ASN A 181 -14.29 4.22 -0.26
C ASN A 181 -14.39 3.24 -1.44
N SER A 182 -14.28 3.75 -2.67
CA SER A 182 -14.31 2.93 -3.88
C SER A 182 -13.19 1.87 -3.91
N VAL A 183 -11.98 2.24 -3.49
CA VAL A 183 -10.85 1.30 -3.45
C VAL A 183 -11.02 0.28 -2.33
N PHE A 184 -11.50 0.70 -1.15
CA PHE A 184 -11.69 -0.20 -0.01
C PHE A 184 -12.84 -1.20 -0.19
N GLU A 185 -13.75 -0.95 -1.12
CA GLU A 185 -14.84 -1.88 -1.50
C GLU A 185 -14.42 -2.86 -2.61
N ARG A 186 -13.24 -2.70 -3.21
CA ARG A 186 -12.77 -3.62 -4.25
C ARG A 186 -12.53 -5.02 -3.68
N PRO A 187 -12.96 -6.08 -4.38
CA PRO A 187 -12.68 -7.45 -3.95
C PRO A 187 -11.18 -7.70 -3.72
N GLY A 188 -10.31 -7.30 -4.67
CA GLY A 188 -8.87 -7.47 -4.54
C GLY A 188 -8.26 -6.77 -3.32
N PHE A 189 -8.78 -5.58 -2.95
CA PHE A 189 -8.37 -4.92 -1.71
C PHE A 189 -8.82 -5.69 -0.47
N LEU A 190 -10.08 -6.12 -0.42
CA LEU A 190 -10.64 -6.87 0.72
C LEU A 190 -9.96 -8.22 0.91
N ASP A 191 -9.66 -8.91 -0.17
CA ASP A 191 -8.98 -10.21 -0.15
C ASP A 191 -7.50 -10.09 0.25
N SER A 192 -6.89 -8.91 0.01
CA SER A 192 -5.50 -8.62 0.42
C SER A 192 -5.31 -8.41 1.92
N LEU A 193 -6.40 -8.15 2.67
CA LEU A 193 -6.32 -7.84 4.08
C LEU A 193 -5.96 -9.08 4.92
N SER A 194 -4.91 -8.95 5.73
CA SER A 194 -4.59 -9.90 6.80
C SER A 194 -5.67 -9.89 7.89
N SER A 195 -5.60 -10.84 8.82
CA SER A 195 -6.51 -10.85 9.99
C SER A 195 -6.39 -9.57 10.82
N ILE A 196 -5.17 -9.09 11.06
CA ILE A 196 -4.91 -7.85 11.83
C ILE A 196 -5.45 -6.62 11.09
N GLU A 197 -5.21 -6.53 9.78
CA GLU A 197 -5.67 -5.39 8.98
C GLU A 197 -7.20 -5.30 8.88
N ARG A 198 -7.91 -6.43 8.94
CA ARG A 198 -9.38 -6.46 9.03
C ARG A 198 -9.89 -5.85 10.34
N ASP A 199 -9.17 -6.08 11.44
CA ASP A 199 -9.53 -5.54 12.75
C ASP A 199 -9.32 -4.02 12.83
N LEU A 200 -8.38 -3.43 12.07
CA LEU A 200 -8.22 -1.98 11.98
C LEU A 200 -9.50 -1.27 11.49
N LYS A 201 -10.29 -1.90 10.64
CA LYS A 201 -11.58 -1.36 10.20
C LYS A 201 -12.60 -1.28 11.32
N SER A 202 -12.65 -2.28 12.19
CA SER A 202 -13.59 -2.30 13.33
C SER A 202 -13.28 -1.21 14.36
N LEU A 203 -12.01 -0.88 14.57
CA LEU A 203 -11.59 0.21 15.46
C LEU A 203 -11.95 1.59 14.90
N SER A 204 -11.94 1.79 13.58
CA SER A 204 -12.34 3.04 12.95
C SER A 204 -13.85 3.31 13.00
N LEU A 205 -14.68 2.27 13.11
CA LEU A 205 -16.14 2.36 13.21
C LEU A 205 -16.65 2.62 14.65
N ILE A 206 -15.83 2.36 15.67
CA ILE A 206 -16.22 2.53 17.09
C ILE A 206 -16.07 3.99 17.55
N HIS A 207 -15.44 4.85 16.77
CA HIS A 207 -15.17 6.26 17.10
C HIS A 207 -15.95 7.28 16.23
N ILE A 208 -17.15 6.89 15.74
CA ILE A 208 -18.13 7.80 15.14
C ILE A 208 -19.17 8.20 16.15
#